data_d327ffd7a8bd9cc27e5077a236119ee7
#
_entry.id   d327ffd7a8bd9cc27e5077a236119ee7
#
_cell.length_a   1.000
_cell.length_b   1.000
_cell.length_c   1.000
_cell.angle_alpha   90.00
_cell.angle_beta   90.00
_cell.angle_gamma   90.00
#
_symmetry.space_group_name_H-M   'P 1'
#
loop_
_entity.id
_entity.type
_entity.pdbx_description
1 polymer ?
#
loop_
_entity_poly.entity_id
_entity_poly.type
_entity_poly.pdbx_seq_one_letter_code
_entity_poly.pdbx_strand_id
1 'polypeptide(L)'
;QVLSALRHGRTCLLLNEHSAGGMTGFVVVSAEHCEADHIAFMARQARGLVCLAMTRARCAELDLPLMVEGDESLSPFTLSIEATTGIDTGISAADRARTVRVAVDPSSRPADLVQPGHIFPIAAAPGGVLTRTGPAEAAIDLATLAGLSPAAVFTEVLDGQGAVADAPFLTEFAVRHELLVGRVSDLVTYRLANQKTVTVQRQGILESRFGRFEMRAYQDATHGRVHLALSKGVI
;
A
#
# COMPACT_ATOMS: atom_id res chain seq x y z
N GLN A 1 6.05 -11.64 -12.33
CA GLN A 1 4.73 -12.22 -12.64
C GLN A 1 3.61 -11.40 -11.98
N VAL A 2 3.64 -11.14 -10.65
CA VAL A 2 2.63 -10.33 -9.93
C VAL A 2 2.44 -8.95 -10.54
N LEU A 3 3.53 -8.20 -10.81
CA LEU A 3 3.45 -6.87 -11.44
C LEU A 3 2.80 -6.91 -12.81
N SER A 4 3.08 -7.95 -13.61
CA SER A 4 2.43 -8.14 -14.92
C SER A 4 0.95 -8.43 -14.76
N ALA A 5 0.55 -9.24 -13.78
CA ALA A 5 -0.85 -9.55 -13.54
C ALA A 5 -1.64 -8.29 -13.14
N LEU A 6 -1.12 -7.49 -12.20
CA LEU A 6 -1.76 -6.23 -11.78
C LEU A 6 -1.89 -5.23 -12.94
N ARG A 7 -0.87 -5.15 -13.82
CA ARG A 7 -0.91 -4.31 -15.02
C ARG A 7 -2.04 -4.68 -15.97
N HIS A 8 -2.44 -5.94 -15.98
CA HIS A 8 -3.55 -6.44 -16.79
C HIS A 8 -4.87 -6.56 -16.01
N GLY A 9 -4.98 -5.90 -14.87
CA GLY A 9 -6.20 -5.89 -14.06
C GLY A 9 -6.49 -7.20 -13.33
N ARG A 10 -5.52 -8.13 -13.25
CA ARG A 10 -5.73 -9.41 -12.55
C ARG A 10 -5.53 -9.25 -11.05
N THR A 11 -6.36 -9.93 -10.30
CA THR A 11 -6.24 -10.05 -8.84
C THR A 11 -5.04 -10.93 -8.47
N CYS A 12 -4.34 -10.58 -7.38
CA CYS A 12 -3.24 -11.35 -6.81
C CYS A 12 -3.47 -11.60 -5.33
N LEU A 13 -2.85 -12.65 -4.78
CA LEU A 13 -2.75 -12.86 -3.33
C LEU A 13 -1.40 -12.35 -2.84
N LEU A 14 -1.43 -11.44 -1.89
CA LEU A 14 -0.23 -10.89 -1.23
C LEU A 14 -0.12 -11.49 0.17
N LEU A 15 0.97 -12.17 0.46
CA LEU A 15 1.28 -12.72 1.78
C LEU A 15 2.14 -11.76 2.58
N ASN A 16 1.74 -11.52 3.82
CA ASN A 16 2.50 -10.71 4.78
C ASN A 16 2.91 -11.58 5.97
N GLU A 17 4.22 -11.71 6.15
CA GLU A 17 4.82 -12.49 7.23
C GLU A 17 5.09 -11.56 8.43
N HIS A 18 4.69 -11.99 9.62
CA HIS A 18 4.90 -11.23 10.84
C HIS A 18 6.15 -11.71 11.59
N SER A 19 6.89 -10.77 12.18
CA SER A 19 8.12 -11.06 12.93
C SER A 19 7.91 -11.98 14.14
N ALA A 20 6.69 -12.02 14.69
CA ALA A 20 6.31 -12.90 15.80
C ALA A 20 5.94 -14.32 15.37
N GLY A 21 6.10 -14.65 14.11
CA GLY A 21 5.57 -15.87 13.50
C GLY A 21 4.07 -15.72 13.19
N GLY A 22 3.67 -16.16 12.03
CA GLY A 22 2.32 -16.00 11.51
C GLY A 22 2.34 -15.34 10.13
N MET A 23 1.27 -15.54 9.40
CA MET A 23 1.11 -15.07 8.05
C MET A 23 -0.32 -14.57 7.87
N THR A 24 -0.48 -13.44 7.22
CA THR A 24 -1.78 -12.96 6.74
C THR A 24 -1.76 -12.89 5.22
N GLY A 25 -2.92 -13.06 4.60
CA GLY A 25 -3.07 -12.99 3.15
C GLY A 25 -4.07 -11.91 2.75
N PHE A 26 -3.75 -11.19 1.70
CA PHE A 26 -4.57 -10.11 1.17
C PHE A 26 -4.81 -10.31 -0.32
N VAL A 27 -6.06 -10.29 -0.73
CA VAL A 27 -6.43 -10.20 -2.15
C VAL A 27 -6.25 -8.75 -2.57
N VAL A 28 -5.50 -8.51 -3.65
CA VAL A 28 -5.14 -7.17 -4.13
C VAL A 28 -5.43 -7.02 -5.61
N VAL A 29 -5.98 -5.89 -6.01
CA VAL A 29 -6.10 -5.44 -7.40
C VAL A 29 -5.76 -3.96 -7.49
N SER A 30 -5.23 -3.49 -8.62
CA SER A 30 -5.02 -2.03 -8.78
C SER A 30 -6.37 -1.30 -8.79
N ALA A 31 -6.42 -0.13 -8.16
CA ALA A 31 -7.66 0.63 -8.09
C ALA A 31 -8.13 1.12 -9.46
N GLU A 32 -7.20 1.35 -10.37
CA GLU A 32 -7.43 1.75 -11.76
C GLU A 32 -8.22 0.69 -12.57
N HIS A 33 -8.00 -0.59 -12.24
CA HIS A 33 -8.70 -1.72 -12.87
C HIS A 33 -9.81 -2.32 -12.00
N CYS A 34 -10.16 -1.66 -10.88
CA CYS A 34 -11.14 -2.21 -9.95
C CYS A 34 -12.56 -2.14 -10.53
N GLU A 35 -13.12 -3.30 -10.84
CA GLU A 35 -14.49 -3.47 -11.34
C GLU A 35 -15.38 -4.19 -10.31
N ALA A 36 -16.69 -4.23 -10.56
CA ALA A 36 -17.67 -4.87 -9.67
C ALA A 36 -17.34 -6.33 -9.35
N ASP A 37 -16.80 -7.08 -10.32
CA ASP A 37 -16.45 -8.48 -10.13
C ASP A 37 -15.29 -8.66 -9.16
N HIS A 38 -14.32 -7.75 -9.13
CA HIS A 38 -13.24 -7.75 -8.14
C HIS A 38 -13.77 -7.53 -6.73
N ILE A 39 -14.66 -6.55 -6.55
CA ILE A 39 -15.32 -6.29 -5.26
C ILE A 39 -16.18 -7.48 -4.84
N ALA A 40 -16.96 -8.06 -5.77
CA ALA A 40 -17.78 -9.24 -5.50
C ALA A 40 -16.92 -10.44 -5.11
N PHE A 41 -15.78 -10.67 -5.76
CA PHE A 41 -14.82 -11.70 -5.40
C PHE A 41 -14.26 -11.47 -3.98
N MET A 42 -13.79 -10.27 -3.69
CA MET A 42 -13.28 -9.91 -2.35
C MET A 42 -14.32 -10.16 -1.27
N ALA A 43 -15.55 -9.70 -1.46
CA ALA A 43 -16.62 -9.82 -0.48
C ALA A 43 -17.06 -11.29 -0.26
N ARG A 44 -17.14 -12.10 -1.34
CA ARG A 44 -17.66 -13.49 -1.27
C ARG A 44 -16.60 -14.51 -0.91
N GLN A 45 -15.39 -14.36 -1.45
CA GLN A 45 -14.34 -15.36 -1.32
C GLN A 45 -13.34 -15.01 -0.23
N ALA A 46 -12.82 -13.77 -0.19
CA ALA A 46 -11.89 -13.34 0.83
C ALA A 46 -12.57 -12.93 2.14
N ARG A 47 -13.79 -12.36 2.11
CA ARG A 47 -14.67 -12.07 3.25
C ARG A 47 -14.23 -10.97 4.20
N GLY A 48 -13.03 -10.44 4.04
CA GLY A 48 -12.53 -9.34 4.86
C GLY A 48 -13.13 -7.98 4.47
N LEU A 49 -12.74 -6.94 5.19
CA LEU A 49 -13.11 -5.57 4.88
C LEU A 49 -12.46 -5.12 3.57
N VAL A 50 -13.25 -4.58 2.65
CA VAL A 50 -12.72 -4.03 1.39
C VAL A 50 -12.16 -2.64 1.66
N CYS A 51 -10.84 -2.51 1.52
CA CYS A 51 -10.08 -1.29 1.77
C CYS A 51 -9.51 -0.72 0.47
N LEU A 52 -9.35 0.60 0.43
CA LEU A 52 -8.71 1.32 -0.65
C LEU A 52 -7.41 1.96 -0.15
N ALA A 53 -6.26 1.37 -0.51
CA ALA A 53 -4.97 1.99 -0.25
C ALA A 53 -4.77 3.20 -1.16
N MET A 54 -4.46 4.35 -0.58
CA MET A 54 -4.13 5.59 -1.29
C MET A 54 -2.92 6.27 -0.66
N THR A 55 -2.26 7.12 -1.43
CA THR A 55 -1.20 7.98 -0.87
C THR A 55 -1.79 9.01 0.08
N ARG A 56 -1.02 9.47 1.06
CA ARG A 56 -1.43 10.57 1.95
C ARG A 56 -1.75 11.84 1.18
N ALA A 57 -0.98 12.11 0.13
CA ALA A 57 -1.25 13.27 -0.73
C ALA A 57 -2.65 13.18 -1.33
N ARG A 58 -3.03 12.01 -1.87
CA ARG A 58 -4.37 11.83 -2.44
C ARG A 58 -5.47 11.91 -1.39
N CYS A 59 -5.27 11.36 -0.20
CA CYS A 59 -6.22 11.52 0.90
C CYS A 59 -6.40 12.99 1.28
N ALA A 60 -5.33 13.77 1.33
CA ALA A 60 -5.40 15.21 1.61
C ALA A 60 -6.10 16.00 0.50
N GLU A 61 -5.85 15.70 -0.78
CA GLU A 61 -6.55 16.32 -1.93
C GLU A 61 -8.06 16.10 -1.89
N LEU A 62 -8.50 14.96 -1.37
CA LEU A 62 -9.92 14.58 -1.25
C LEU A 62 -10.53 14.95 0.10
N ASP A 63 -9.79 15.67 0.97
CA ASP A 63 -10.23 16.05 2.32
C ASP A 63 -10.70 14.84 3.15
N LEU A 64 -9.90 13.78 3.13
CA LEU A 64 -10.15 12.55 3.89
C LEU A 64 -9.31 12.53 5.18
N PRO A 65 -9.85 13.00 6.31
CA PRO A 65 -9.14 13.00 7.58
C PRO A 65 -8.96 11.57 8.11
N LEU A 66 -7.89 11.35 8.87
CA LEU A 66 -7.73 10.11 9.62
C LEU A 66 -8.84 9.97 10.67
N MET A 67 -9.31 8.74 10.90
CA MET A 67 -10.30 8.44 11.94
C MET A 67 -9.79 8.76 13.35
N VAL A 68 -8.48 8.66 13.56
CA VAL A 68 -7.82 8.92 14.84
C VAL A 68 -6.72 9.94 14.60
N GLU A 69 -6.82 11.09 15.29
CA GLU A 69 -5.76 12.08 15.31
C GLU A 69 -4.61 11.63 16.22
N GLY A 70 -3.38 11.90 15.83
CA GLY A 70 -2.18 11.65 16.62
C GLY A 70 -1.23 10.64 15.99
N ASP A 71 -0.99 9.51 16.64
CA ASP A 71 -0.01 8.54 16.17
C ASP A 71 -0.53 7.75 14.95
N GLU A 72 -0.11 8.16 13.77
CA GLU A 72 -0.44 7.53 12.49
C GLU A 72 0.04 6.07 12.39
N SER A 73 0.89 5.63 13.32
CA SER A 73 1.31 4.23 13.42
C SER A 73 0.21 3.32 13.94
N LEU A 74 -0.76 3.86 14.68
CA LEU A 74 -1.83 3.11 15.33
C LEU A 74 -3.01 2.81 14.40
N SER A 75 -3.40 3.77 13.55
CA SER A 75 -4.51 3.55 12.61
C SER A 75 -4.42 4.49 11.41
N PRO A 76 -4.03 3.98 10.23
CA PRO A 76 -3.97 4.78 9.00
C PRO A 76 -5.33 4.89 8.28
N PHE A 77 -6.42 4.44 8.88
CA PHE A 77 -7.75 4.56 8.31
C PHE A 77 -8.22 6.01 8.29
N THR A 78 -8.78 6.41 7.15
CA THR A 78 -9.59 7.63 7.04
C THR A 78 -11.06 7.30 7.30
N LEU A 79 -11.91 8.32 7.37
CA LEU A 79 -13.35 8.07 7.32
C LEU A 79 -13.70 7.31 6.04
N SER A 80 -14.68 6.41 6.14
CA SER A 80 -15.19 5.67 4.99
C SER A 80 -15.89 6.62 4.01
N ILE A 81 -15.87 6.25 2.74
CA ILE A 81 -16.34 7.11 1.65
C ILE A 81 -17.37 6.44 0.76
N GLU A 82 -18.11 7.30 0.05
CA GLU A 82 -19.02 6.91 -1.01
C GLU A 82 -19.04 7.96 -2.11
N ALA A 83 -19.24 7.55 -3.38
CA ALA A 83 -19.44 8.50 -4.47
C ALA A 83 -20.76 9.24 -4.29
N THR A 84 -20.79 10.56 -4.57
CA THR A 84 -22.03 11.36 -4.49
C THR A 84 -23.03 11.03 -5.57
N THR A 85 -22.59 10.44 -6.69
CA THR A 85 -23.43 10.18 -7.86
C THR A 85 -23.11 8.84 -8.53
N GLY A 86 -24.10 8.27 -9.20
CA GLY A 86 -23.95 7.03 -9.96
C GLY A 86 -23.89 5.78 -9.09
N ILE A 87 -24.47 5.85 -7.91
CA ILE A 87 -24.68 4.77 -6.95
C ILE A 87 -26.16 4.71 -6.53
N ASP A 88 -26.58 3.59 -5.97
CA ASP A 88 -27.89 3.40 -5.34
C ASP A 88 -27.74 3.40 -3.82
N THR A 89 -27.51 2.25 -3.22
CA THR A 89 -27.35 2.14 -1.76
C THR A 89 -25.88 2.20 -1.28
N GLY A 90 -24.93 2.23 -2.21
CA GLY A 90 -23.49 2.27 -1.94
C GLY A 90 -22.86 0.91 -1.58
N ILE A 91 -23.63 -0.04 -1.03
CA ILE A 91 -23.11 -1.32 -0.55
C ILE A 91 -22.90 -2.34 -1.67
N SER A 92 -23.56 -2.20 -2.82
CA SER A 92 -23.40 -3.15 -3.92
C SER A 92 -21.95 -3.19 -4.44
N ALA A 93 -21.55 -4.31 -5.05
CA ALA A 93 -20.23 -4.39 -5.66
C ALA A 93 -20.00 -3.32 -6.74
N ALA A 94 -21.05 -3.01 -7.51
CA ALA A 94 -21.02 -1.98 -8.54
C ALA A 94 -20.83 -0.58 -7.93
N ASP A 95 -21.59 -0.24 -6.88
CA ASP A 95 -21.49 1.05 -6.20
C ASP A 95 -20.13 1.24 -5.55
N ARG A 96 -19.60 0.20 -4.88
CA ARG A 96 -18.26 0.24 -4.29
C ARG A 96 -17.16 0.40 -5.34
N ALA A 97 -17.26 -0.31 -6.47
CA ALA A 97 -16.33 -0.12 -7.59
C ALA A 97 -16.44 1.30 -8.19
N ARG A 98 -17.65 1.85 -8.27
CA ARG A 98 -17.87 3.25 -8.67
C ARG A 98 -17.18 4.22 -7.71
N THR A 99 -17.35 4.03 -6.41
CA THR A 99 -16.70 4.84 -5.37
C THR A 99 -15.17 4.79 -5.48
N VAL A 100 -14.60 3.61 -5.68
CA VAL A 100 -13.16 3.45 -5.92
C VAL A 100 -12.71 4.26 -7.13
N ARG A 101 -13.40 4.15 -8.27
CA ARG A 101 -13.05 4.91 -9.49
C ARG A 101 -13.10 6.41 -9.27
N VAL A 102 -14.12 6.91 -8.59
CA VAL A 102 -14.21 8.34 -8.23
C VAL A 102 -13.03 8.75 -7.34
N ALA A 103 -12.72 7.97 -6.29
CA ALA A 103 -11.65 8.31 -5.36
C ALA A 103 -10.27 8.38 -6.02
N VAL A 104 -10.00 7.57 -7.06
CA VAL A 104 -8.68 7.52 -7.71
C VAL A 104 -8.58 8.35 -8.99
N ASP A 105 -9.69 8.85 -9.51
CA ASP A 105 -9.69 9.76 -10.66
C ASP A 105 -8.99 11.08 -10.29
N PRO A 106 -7.90 11.46 -10.97
CA PRO A 106 -7.17 12.69 -10.65
C PRO A 106 -8.01 13.98 -10.76
N SER A 107 -9.11 13.95 -11.51
CA SER A 107 -10.00 15.09 -11.66
C SER A 107 -11.02 15.25 -10.53
N SER A 108 -11.23 14.21 -9.73
CA SER A 108 -12.19 14.20 -8.63
C SER A 108 -11.78 15.12 -7.47
N ARG A 109 -12.75 15.76 -6.90
CA ARG A 109 -12.66 16.74 -5.81
C ARG A 109 -13.36 16.20 -4.54
N PRO A 110 -13.15 16.81 -3.38
CA PRO A 110 -13.86 16.43 -2.15
C PRO A 110 -15.38 16.33 -2.30
N ALA A 111 -15.99 17.24 -3.08
CA ALA A 111 -17.43 17.27 -3.31
C ALA A 111 -17.99 16.07 -4.11
N ASP A 112 -17.13 15.29 -4.75
CA ASP A 112 -17.52 14.08 -5.49
C ASP A 112 -17.65 12.85 -4.59
N LEU A 113 -17.30 13.00 -3.31
CA LEU A 113 -17.37 11.96 -2.27
C LEU A 113 -18.18 12.45 -1.07
N VAL A 114 -18.88 11.53 -0.44
CA VAL A 114 -19.54 11.72 0.87
C VAL A 114 -18.94 10.80 1.91
N GLN A 115 -19.06 11.20 3.17
CA GLN A 115 -18.60 10.47 4.35
C GLN A 115 -19.76 10.41 5.37
N PRO A 116 -20.05 9.26 5.99
CA PRO A 116 -19.41 7.95 5.78
C PRO A 116 -19.96 7.21 4.55
N GLY A 117 -19.29 6.09 4.16
CA GLY A 117 -19.71 5.22 3.07
C GLY A 117 -19.24 3.76 3.28
N HIS A 118 -19.13 3.00 2.17
CA HIS A 118 -18.86 1.57 2.20
C HIS A 118 -17.48 1.17 1.63
N ILE A 119 -16.64 2.14 1.28
CA ILE A 119 -15.22 1.94 0.98
C ILE A 119 -14.39 2.57 2.10
N PHE A 120 -13.37 1.87 2.55
CA PHE A 120 -12.51 2.26 3.68
C PHE A 120 -11.12 2.64 3.17
N PRO A 121 -10.85 3.95 2.97
CA PRO A 121 -9.53 4.38 2.55
C PRO A 121 -8.50 4.19 3.67
N ILE A 122 -7.29 3.81 3.27
CA ILE A 122 -6.12 3.72 4.13
C ILE A 122 -5.02 4.60 3.56
N ALA A 123 -4.59 5.59 4.34
CA ALA A 123 -3.50 6.47 4.00
C ALA A 123 -2.16 5.77 4.22
N ALA A 124 -1.58 5.24 3.14
CA ALA A 124 -0.32 4.51 3.23
C ALA A 124 0.84 5.42 3.64
N ALA A 125 1.80 4.85 4.36
CA ALA A 125 2.99 5.57 4.80
C ALA A 125 3.83 6.02 3.60
N PRO A 126 4.35 7.26 3.59
CA PRO A 126 5.33 7.68 2.60
C PRO A 126 6.56 6.75 2.63
N GLY A 127 7.06 6.38 1.43
CA GLY A 127 8.16 5.40 1.31
C GLY A 127 7.69 3.95 1.20
N GLY A 128 6.39 3.66 1.35
CA GLY A 128 5.79 2.36 1.11
C GLY A 128 6.31 1.27 2.07
N VAL A 129 6.52 0.05 1.56
CA VAL A 129 6.99 -1.09 2.39
C VAL A 129 8.35 -0.88 3.06
N LEU A 130 9.15 0.08 2.59
CA LEU A 130 10.43 0.41 3.23
C LEU A 130 10.26 1.24 4.51
N THR A 131 9.11 1.87 4.70
CA THR A 131 8.75 2.58 5.93
C THR A 131 7.89 1.72 6.85
N ARG A 132 6.88 1.04 6.30
CA ARG A 132 5.98 0.17 7.03
C ARG A 132 5.61 -1.04 6.17
N THR A 133 5.88 -2.24 6.66
CA THR A 133 5.59 -3.50 5.96
C THR A 133 4.11 -3.89 6.06
N GLY A 134 3.22 -2.93 5.78
CA GLY A 134 1.78 -3.11 5.81
C GLY A 134 1.17 -3.48 4.46
N PRO A 135 -0.07 -4.04 4.45
CA PRO A 135 -0.75 -4.41 3.21
C PRO A 135 -1.07 -3.21 2.32
N ALA A 136 -1.41 -2.06 2.89
CA ALA A 136 -1.70 -0.84 2.14
C ALA A 136 -0.45 -0.31 1.41
N GLU A 137 0.70 -0.27 2.11
CA GLU A 137 1.98 0.11 1.53
C GLU A 137 2.40 -0.84 0.41
N ALA A 138 2.27 -2.13 0.65
CA ALA A 138 2.63 -3.14 -0.34
C ALA A 138 1.73 -3.07 -1.59
N ALA A 139 0.44 -2.82 -1.42
CA ALA A 139 -0.51 -2.69 -2.50
C ALA A 139 -0.21 -1.46 -3.39
N ILE A 140 0.12 -0.31 -2.77
CA ILE A 140 0.54 0.91 -3.50
C ILE A 140 1.88 0.71 -4.22
N ASP A 141 2.85 0.11 -3.55
CA ASP A 141 4.15 -0.17 -4.16
C ASP A 141 4.03 -1.08 -5.38
N LEU A 142 3.21 -2.12 -5.28
CA LEU A 142 2.94 -3.03 -6.40
C LEU A 142 2.26 -2.32 -7.56
N ALA A 143 1.25 -1.46 -7.30
CA ALA A 143 0.60 -0.67 -8.33
C ALA A 143 1.60 0.28 -9.02
N THR A 144 2.40 1.02 -8.24
CA THR A 144 3.43 1.94 -8.72
C THR A 144 4.49 1.22 -9.56
N LEU A 145 5.01 0.08 -9.09
CA LEU A 145 5.99 -0.73 -9.82
C LEU A 145 5.40 -1.38 -11.09
N ALA A 146 4.10 -1.61 -11.11
CA ALA A 146 3.38 -2.02 -12.31
C ALA A 146 3.20 -0.87 -13.33
N GLY A 147 3.53 0.37 -12.99
CA GLY A 147 3.35 1.56 -13.83
C GLY A 147 1.90 2.06 -13.84
N LEU A 148 1.15 1.77 -12.78
CA LEU A 148 -0.24 2.19 -12.57
C LEU A 148 -0.32 3.32 -11.54
N SER A 149 -1.50 3.93 -11.41
CA SER A 149 -1.78 4.92 -10.36
C SER A 149 -1.47 4.35 -8.98
N PRO A 150 -0.89 5.15 -8.05
CA PRO A 150 -0.47 4.68 -6.73
C PRO A 150 -1.67 4.49 -5.79
N ALA A 151 -2.58 3.59 -6.19
CA ALA A 151 -3.76 3.20 -5.44
C ALA A 151 -4.13 1.74 -5.74
N ALA A 152 -4.61 1.03 -4.74
CA ALA A 152 -5.04 -0.37 -4.90
C ALA A 152 -6.18 -0.71 -3.95
N VAL A 153 -7.08 -1.58 -4.40
CA VAL A 153 -8.11 -2.18 -3.55
C VAL A 153 -7.59 -3.49 -3.01
N PHE A 154 -7.79 -3.71 -1.72
CA PHE A 154 -7.40 -4.96 -1.09
C PHE A 154 -8.36 -5.37 0.02
N THR A 155 -8.33 -6.65 0.37
CA THR A 155 -9.08 -7.21 1.50
C THR A 155 -8.30 -8.37 2.11
N GLU A 156 -8.36 -8.50 3.44
CA GLU A 156 -7.78 -9.64 4.15
C GLU A 156 -8.57 -10.90 3.87
N VAL A 157 -7.89 -12.04 3.76
CA VAL A 157 -8.54 -13.34 3.57
C VAL A 157 -8.91 -13.90 4.93
N LEU A 158 -10.20 -14.17 5.11
CA LEU A 158 -10.75 -14.84 6.27
C LEU A 158 -11.18 -16.27 5.91
N ASP A 159 -11.11 -17.17 6.86
CA ASP A 159 -11.59 -18.55 6.71
C ASP A 159 -13.13 -18.65 6.70
N GLY A 160 -13.65 -19.89 6.68
CA GLY A 160 -15.09 -20.15 6.70
C GLY A 160 -15.80 -19.77 7.99
N GLN A 161 -15.07 -19.58 9.09
CA GLN A 161 -15.56 -19.16 10.40
C GLN A 161 -15.42 -17.65 10.64
N GLY A 162 -14.78 -16.92 9.71
CA GLY A 162 -14.51 -15.50 9.83
C GLY A 162 -13.23 -15.18 10.63
N ALA A 163 -12.39 -16.16 10.92
CA ALA A 163 -11.07 -15.94 11.49
C ALA A 163 -10.05 -15.62 10.39
N VAL A 164 -8.94 -14.95 10.76
CA VAL A 164 -7.85 -14.68 9.83
C VAL A 164 -7.28 -15.99 9.30
N ALA A 165 -7.21 -16.13 7.98
CA ALA A 165 -6.78 -17.34 7.31
C ALA A 165 -5.32 -17.67 7.62
N ASP A 166 -5.03 -18.94 7.93
CA ASP A 166 -3.67 -19.43 8.15
C ASP A 166 -2.96 -19.78 6.83
N ALA A 167 -1.67 -20.12 6.92
CA ALA A 167 -0.84 -20.41 5.74
C ALA A 167 -1.34 -21.60 4.90
N PRO A 168 -1.80 -22.75 5.47
CA PRO A 168 -2.44 -23.81 4.71
C PRO A 168 -3.66 -23.36 3.94
N PHE A 169 -4.58 -22.63 4.59
CA PHE A 169 -5.77 -22.10 3.95
C PHE A 169 -5.42 -21.13 2.81
N LEU A 170 -4.47 -20.21 3.03
CA LEU A 170 -4.02 -19.26 2.02
C LEU A 170 -3.44 -19.95 0.79
N THR A 171 -2.68 -21.04 0.99
CA THR A 171 -2.15 -21.86 -0.11
C THR A 171 -3.26 -22.51 -0.93
N GLU A 172 -4.23 -23.13 -0.27
CA GLU A 172 -5.39 -23.72 -0.94
C GLU A 172 -6.25 -22.66 -1.64
N PHE A 173 -6.45 -21.51 -1.01
CA PHE A 173 -7.18 -20.37 -1.57
C PHE A 173 -6.54 -19.88 -2.87
N ALA A 174 -5.21 -19.71 -2.88
CA ALA A 174 -4.48 -19.30 -4.07
C ALA A 174 -4.65 -20.28 -5.23
N VAL A 175 -4.54 -21.58 -4.96
CA VAL A 175 -4.71 -22.64 -5.97
C VAL A 175 -6.15 -22.67 -6.48
N ARG A 176 -7.13 -22.68 -5.58
CA ARG A 176 -8.56 -22.74 -5.92
C ARG A 176 -9.00 -21.59 -6.82
N HIS A 177 -8.46 -20.41 -6.62
CA HIS A 177 -8.83 -19.21 -7.35
C HIS A 177 -7.79 -18.78 -8.40
N GLU A 178 -6.80 -19.63 -8.69
CA GLU A 178 -5.75 -19.39 -9.69
C GLU A 178 -5.02 -18.05 -9.50
N LEU A 179 -4.80 -17.65 -8.23
CA LEU A 179 -4.17 -16.39 -7.90
C LEU A 179 -2.65 -16.50 -7.95
N LEU A 180 -2.00 -15.52 -8.55
CA LEU A 180 -0.57 -15.35 -8.41
C LEU A 180 -0.26 -14.84 -7.00
N VAL A 181 0.72 -15.48 -6.37
CA VAL A 181 1.14 -15.16 -5.00
C VAL A 181 2.38 -14.28 -5.03
N GLY A 182 2.32 -13.17 -4.27
CA GLY A 182 3.47 -12.32 -3.94
C GLY A 182 3.70 -12.31 -2.43
N ARG A 183 4.92 -11.96 -2.00
CA ARG A 183 5.26 -11.77 -0.58
C ARG A 183 5.73 -10.35 -0.34
N VAL A 184 5.35 -9.76 0.79
CA VAL A 184 5.80 -8.42 1.18
C VAL A 184 7.32 -8.41 1.38
N SER A 185 7.89 -9.46 1.92
CA SER A 185 9.36 -9.63 2.09
C SER A 185 10.12 -9.60 0.77
N ASP A 186 9.58 -10.25 -0.29
CA ASP A 186 10.16 -10.21 -1.63
C ASP A 186 10.08 -8.81 -2.24
N LEU A 187 8.97 -8.10 -2.00
CA LEU A 187 8.79 -6.72 -2.46
C LEU A 187 9.79 -5.76 -1.78
N VAL A 188 10.01 -5.90 -0.47
CA VAL A 188 11.04 -5.15 0.27
C VAL A 188 12.41 -5.40 -0.35
N THR A 189 12.79 -6.67 -0.54
CA THR A 189 14.07 -7.07 -1.14
C THR A 189 14.22 -6.49 -2.55
N TYR A 190 13.17 -6.59 -3.36
CA TYR A 190 13.17 -6.04 -4.73
C TYR A 190 13.38 -4.52 -4.72
N ARG A 191 12.67 -3.77 -3.86
CA ARG A 191 12.81 -2.31 -3.77
C ARG A 191 14.21 -1.90 -3.32
N LEU A 192 14.75 -2.56 -2.28
CA LEU A 192 16.11 -2.29 -1.81
C LEU A 192 17.19 -2.55 -2.88
N ALA A 193 17.00 -3.58 -3.72
CA ALA A 193 17.94 -3.90 -4.78
C ALA A 193 17.84 -2.96 -5.99
N ASN A 194 16.65 -2.41 -6.29
CA ASN A 194 16.39 -1.67 -7.53
C ASN A 194 16.15 -0.18 -7.34
N GLN A 195 15.97 0.29 -6.10
CA GLN A 195 15.72 1.70 -5.82
C GLN A 195 16.85 2.30 -4.98
N LYS A 196 17.34 3.45 -5.40
CA LYS A 196 18.33 4.19 -4.64
C LYS A 196 17.62 4.99 -3.54
N THR A 197 17.64 4.45 -2.31
CA THR A 197 16.94 5.03 -1.15
C THR A 197 17.74 6.13 -0.45
N VAL A 198 19.03 6.29 -0.77
CA VAL A 198 19.88 7.32 -0.18
C VAL A 198 20.51 8.18 -1.27
N THR A 199 20.56 9.49 -1.04
CA THR A 199 21.17 10.48 -1.95
C THR A 199 22.22 11.30 -1.22
N VAL A 200 23.35 11.58 -1.89
CA VAL A 200 24.38 12.47 -1.34
C VAL A 200 23.86 13.90 -1.39
N GLN A 201 23.74 14.55 -0.25
CA GLN A 201 23.30 15.95 -0.12
C GLN A 201 24.48 16.92 -0.09
N ARG A 202 25.55 16.57 0.62
CA ARG A 202 26.74 17.38 0.76
C ARG A 202 28.00 16.52 0.85
N GLN A 203 29.08 17.07 0.36
CA GLN A 203 30.44 16.53 0.53
C GLN A 203 31.35 17.65 1.03
N GLY A 204 32.30 17.29 1.88
CA GLY A 204 33.25 18.27 2.43
C GLY A 204 34.38 17.58 3.17
N ILE A 205 35.21 18.37 3.78
CA ILE A 205 36.31 17.91 4.61
C ILE A 205 36.05 18.33 6.05
N LEU A 206 36.20 17.38 6.96
CA LEU A 206 36.13 17.61 8.40
C LEU A 206 37.55 17.53 8.98
N GLU A 207 38.07 18.68 9.43
CA GLU A 207 39.30 18.74 10.23
C GLU A 207 38.93 18.45 11.71
N SER A 208 39.62 17.51 12.32
CA SER A 208 39.40 17.15 13.72
C SER A 208 40.73 16.85 14.44
N ARG A 209 40.71 16.72 15.75
CA ARG A 209 41.88 16.30 16.55
C ARG A 209 42.40 14.90 16.20
N PHE A 210 41.61 14.13 15.46
CA PHE A 210 41.98 12.78 14.98
C PHE A 210 42.48 12.77 13.54
N GLY A 211 42.58 13.97 12.92
CA GLY A 211 43.02 14.18 11.55
C GLY A 211 41.91 14.64 10.60
N ARG A 212 42.27 14.66 9.35
CA ARG A 212 41.41 15.09 8.25
C ARG A 212 40.58 13.92 7.72
N PHE A 213 39.25 14.13 7.62
CA PHE A 213 38.28 13.16 7.11
C PHE A 213 37.57 13.73 5.90
N GLU A 214 37.30 12.91 4.90
CA GLU A 214 36.25 13.19 3.93
C GLU A 214 34.89 12.91 4.59
N MET A 215 33.99 13.89 4.50
CA MET A 215 32.63 13.81 5.03
C MET A 215 31.64 13.78 3.88
N ARG A 216 30.72 12.85 3.91
CA ARG A 216 29.56 12.79 3.02
C ARG A 216 28.28 12.73 3.83
N ALA A 217 27.37 13.67 3.59
CA ALA A 217 26.03 13.67 4.16
C ALA A 217 25.07 13.01 3.16
N TYR A 218 24.39 11.98 3.62
CA TYR A 218 23.38 11.24 2.87
C TYR A 218 22.01 11.52 3.44
N GLN A 219 21.05 11.82 2.59
CA GLN A 219 19.64 11.85 2.96
C GLN A 219 18.99 10.54 2.62
N ASP A 220 18.35 9.91 3.60
CA ASP A 220 17.47 8.76 3.42
C ASP A 220 16.12 9.28 2.94
N ALA A 221 15.73 8.88 1.73
CA ALA A 221 14.43 9.25 1.14
C ALA A 221 13.24 8.57 1.83
N THR A 222 13.49 7.50 2.58
CA THR A 222 12.43 6.70 3.23
C THR A 222 11.95 7.36 4.53
N HIS A 223 12.88 7.84 5.37
CA HIS A 223 12.59 8.43 6.67
C HIS A 223 12.95 9.93 6.75
N GLY A 224 13.48 10.50 5.68
CA GLY A 224 13.93 11.90 5.65
C GLY A 224 15.14 12.20 6.55
N ARG A 225 15.82 11.17 7.07
CA ARG A 225 16.95 11.32 7.98
C ARG A 225 18.24 11.61 7.23
N VAL A 226 19.13 12.37 7.89
CA VAL A 226 20.47 12.65 7.37
C VAL A 226 21.49 11.76 8.11
N HIS A 227 22.28 11.04 7.33
CA HIS A 227 23.38 10.20 7.82
C HIS A 227 24.71 10.77 7.36
N LEU A 228 25.71 10.75 8.24
CA LEU A 228 27.06 11.19 7.92
C LEU A 228 28.00 10.01 7.79
N ALA A 229 28.71 9.92 6.68
CA ALA A 229 29.84 9.02 6.49
C ALA A 229 31.14 9.82 6.57
N LEU A 230 32.06 9.37 7.42
CA LEU A 230 33.40 9.93 7.56
C LEU A 230 34.41 8.88 7.11
N SER A 231 35.23 9.22 6.14
CA SER A 231 36.28 8.33 5.64
C SER A 231 37.66 8.97 5.78
N LYS A 232 38.69 8.17 6.04
CA LYS A 232 40.09 8.59 6.15
C LYS A 232 40.94 7.64 5.33
N GLY A 233 41.72 8.21 4.39
CA GLY A 233 42.50 7.42 3.44
C GLY A 233 41.72 7.07 2.16
N VAL A 234 42.29 6.16 1.37
CA VAL A 234 41.65 5.65 0.15
C VAL A 234 40.78 4.45 0.52
N ILE A 235 39.49 4.52 0.18
CA ILE A 235 38.54 3.42 0.35
C ILE A 235 38.22 2.89 -1.04
#